data_037eb382c6c9519d4b13546c570be7a0
#
_entry.id   037eb382c6c9519d4b13546c570be7a0
#
_cell.length_a   1.000
_cell.length_b   1.000
_cell.length_c   1.000
_cell.angle_alpha   90.00
_cell.angle_beta   90.00
_cell.angle_gamma   90.00
#
_symmetry.space_group_name_H-M   'P 1'
#
loop_
_entity.id
_entity.type
_entity.pdbx_description
1 polymer ?
#
loop_
_entity_poly.entity_id
_entity_poly.type
_entity_poly.pdbx_seq_one_letter_code
_entity_poly.pdbx_strand_id
1 'polypeptide(L)'
;MDCRFGFIAAIAAILLAAPSARAQGAGEVTGIWLTQAGDARVRVSKCGGGICGVVVGLKQPIDPATGKPQVDDKNPNPALAKRRIIGLPLFSGMHATGPGKWSGQIYNADDGSTYASNVSVTGADTLRVEGCVGMLC
;
A
#
# COMPACT_ATOMS: atom_id res chain seq x y z
N MET A 1 10.80 44.25 -34.71
CA MET A 1 10.34 44.70 -33.47
C MET A 1 9.35 43.74 -32.84
N ASP A 2 8.78 43.01 -33.49
CA ASP A 2 7.73 42.23 -32.98
C ASP A 2 8.05 40.85 -32.72
N CYS A 3 9.26 40.53 -32.74
CA CYS A 3 9.66 39.16 -32.61
C CYS A 3 9.45 38.60 -31.25
N ARG A 4 9.10 39.41 -30.36
CA ARG A 4 8.95 38.91 -29.04
C ARG A 4 7.82 37.94 -28.89
N PHE A 5 7.03 37.80 -29.86
CA PHE A 5 5.93 36.89 -29.72
C PHE A 5 6.34 35.46 -29.66
N GLY A 6 7.36 35.11 -30.34
CA GLY A 6 7.73 33.72 -30.44
C GLY A 6 8.06 33.06 -29.13
N PHE A 7 8.67 33.80 -28.28
CA PHE A 7 9.07 33.12 -27.07
C PHE A 7 7.93 32.90 -26.10
N ILE A 8 6.88 33.58 -26.30
CA ILE A 8 5.74 33.36 -25.43
C ILE A 8 5.20 31.99 -25.61
N ALA A 9 5.19 31.51 -26.80
CA ALA A 9 4.69 30.18 -27.05
C ALA A 9 5.57 29.16 -26.36
N ALA A 10 6.83 29.38 -26.30
CA ALA A 10 7.71 28.44 -25.66
C ALA A 10 7.38 28.29 -24.17
N ILE A 11 7.01 29.38 -23.56
CA ILE A 11 6.68 29.33 -22.16
C ILE A 11 5.46 28.48 -21.91
N ALA A 12 4.50 28.60 -22.76
CA ALA A 12 3.30 27.80 -22.60
C ALA A 12 3.61 26.31 -22.65
N ALA A 13 4.51 25.92 -23.51
CA ALA A 13 4.85 24.51 -23.62
C ALA A 13 5.44 23.99 -22.33
N ILE A 14 6.22 24.75 -21.68
CA ILE A 14 6.84 24.32 -20.45
C ILE A 14 5.82 24.08 -19.37
N LEU A 15 4.84 24.92 -19.30
CA LEU A 15 3.82 24.79 -18.28
C LEU A 15 3.04 23.49 -18.39
N LEU A 16 2.89 23.01 -19.58
CA LEU A 16 2.12 21.78 -19.78
C LEU A 16 2.82 20.57 -19.24
N ALA A 17 4.11 20.53 -19.27
CA ALA A 17 4.82 19.36 -18.82
C ALA A 17 4.81 19.20 -17.32
N ALA A 18 4.91 20.28 -16.60
CA ALA A 18 5.04 20.22 -15.17
C ALA A 18 3.80 19.66 -14.47
N PRO A 19 2.60 20.05 -14.80
CA PRO A 19 1.42 19.58 -14.05
C PRO A 19 1.20 18.09 -14.11
N SER A 20 1.54 17.47 -15.21
CA SER A 20 1.26 16.07 -15.34
C SER A 20 2.07 15.20 -14.39
N ALA A 21 3.25 15.61 -14.08
CA ALA A 21 4.09 14.84 -13.19
C ALA A 21 3.50 14.76 -11.79
N ARG A 22 2.90 15.82 -11.34
CA ARG A 22 2.36 15.84 -10.01
C ARG A 22 1.07 15.08 -9.89
N ALA A 23 0.28 15.14 -10.89
CA ALA A 23 -1.03 14.51 -10.85
C ALA A 23 -0.93 13.01 -10.60
N GLN A 24 0.17 12.41 -10.97
CA GLN A 24 0.35 10.99 -10.82
C GLN A 24 0.67 10.56 -9.40
N GLY A 25 1.36 11.37 -8.66
CA GLY A 25 1.87 10.96 -7.36
C GLY A 25 0.87 11.04 -6.24
N ALA A 26 -0.05 11.99 -6.35
CA ALA A 26 -0.91 12.30 -5.23
C ALA A 26 -2.10 11.34 -5.18
N GLY A 27 -2.24 10.60 -4.10
CA GLY A 27 -3.44 9.85 -3.83
C GLY A 27 -3.57 8.50 -4.53
N GLU A 28 -2.61 8.10 -5.36
CA GLU A 28 -2.67 6.79 -6.01
C GLU A 28 -2.20 5.72 -5.05
N VAL A 29 -3.15 4.94 -4.55
CA VAL A 29 -2.88 3.90 -3.56
C VAL A 29 -2.75 2.53 -4.20
N THR A 30 -3.34 2.32 -5.37
CA THR A 30 -3.30 1.02 -6.02
C THR A 30 -1.92 0.74 -6.60
N GLY A 31 -1.50 -0.50 -6.49
CA GLY A 31 -0.20 -0.93 -6.98
C GLY A 31 0.46 -1.89 -6.02
N ILE A 32 1.75 -2.12 -6.23
CA ILE A 32 2.55 -3.02 -5.40
C ILE A 32 3.49 -2.19 -4.54
N TRP A 33 3.42 -2.41 -3.24
CA TRP A 33 4.17 -1.66 -2.25
C TRP A 33 5.12 -2.58 -1.50
N LEU A 34 6.34 -2.14 -1.28
CA LEU A 34 7.31 -2.83 -0.44
C LEU A 34 7.08 -2.41 1.00
N THR A 35 7.09 -3.37 1.93
CA THR A 35 6.98 -3.06 3.35
C THR A 35 8.20 -2.26 3.82
N GLN A 36 8.03 -1.55 4.93
CA GLN A 36 9.11 -0.72 5.47
C GLN A 36 10.36 -1.55 5.79
N ALA A 37 10.16 -2.75 6.30
CA ALA A 37 11.28 -3.66 6.59
C ALA A 37 11.87 -4.27 5.32
N GLY A 38 11.22 -4.12 4.17
CA GLY A 38 11.69 -4.68 2.91
C GLY A 38 11.48 -6.18 2.78
N ASP A 39 10.68 -6.76 3.65
CA ASP A 39 10.52 -8.21 3.74
C ASP A 39 9.33 -8.75 2.95
N ALA A 40 8.42 -7.90 2.54
CA ALA A 40 7.23 -8.32 1.80
C ALA A 40 6.78 -7.28 0.78
N ARG A 41 6.08 -7.77 -0.24
CA ARG A 41 5.38 -6.93 -1.20
C ARG A 41 3.89 -7.14 -1.07
N VAL A 42 3.16 -6.05 -1.08
CA VAL A 42 1.71 -6.05 -0.90
C VAL A 42 1.09 -5.38 -2.12
N ARG A 43 0.13 -6.07 -2.74
CA ARG A 43 -0.68 -5.45 -3.78
C ARG A 43 -1.90 -4.81 -3.15
N VAL A 44 -2.06 -3.52 -3.38
CA VAL A 44 -3.25 -2.78 -2.98
C VAL A 44 -4.13 -2.58 -4.20
N SER A 45 -5.40 -2.87 -4.06
CA SER A 45 -6.39 -2.74 -5.14
C SER A 45 -7.69 -2.20 -4.60
N LYS A 46 -8.52 -1.68 -5.49
CA LYS A 46 -9.86 -1.24 -5.13
C LYS A 46 -10.76 -2.46 -4.96
N CYS A 47 -11.56 -2.44 -3.92
CA CYS A 47 -12.49 -3.54 -3.63
C CYS A 47 -13.69 -3.01 -2.84
N GLY A 48 -14.91 -3.29 -3.31
CA GLY A 48 -16.13 -3.01 -2.56
C GLY A 48 -16.29 -1.58 -2.08
N GLY A 49 -15.87 -0.60 -2.86
CA GLY A 49 -15.93 0.80 -2.46
C GLY A 49 -14.77 1.28 -1.59
N GLY A 50 -13.86 0.41 -1.26
CA GLY A 50 -12.67 0.72 -0.48
C GLY A 50 -11.41 0.16 -1.13
N ILE A 51 -10.44 -0.20 -0.31
CA ILE A 51 -9.20 -0.83 -0.76
C ILE A 51 -8.96 -2.14 -0.03
N CYS A 52 -8.29 -3.05 -0.72
CA CYS A 52 -7.83 -4.34 -0.19
C CYS A 52 -6.32 -4.46 -0.41
N GLY A 53 -5.66 -5.19 0.48
CA GLY A 53 -4.24 -5.47 0.35
C GLY A 53 -3.94 -6.94 0.55
N VAL A 54 -3.15 -7.50 -0.36
CA VAL A 54 -2.79 -8.93 -0.37
C VAL A 54 -1.29 -9.06 -0.52
N VAL A 55 -0.69 -9.95 0.25
CA VAL A 55 0.74 -10.25 0.12
C VAL A 55 0.97 -10.97 -1.21
N VAL A 56 1.85 -10.41 -2.04
CA VAL A 56 2.17 -10.99 -3.34
C VAL A 56 3.61 -11.45 -3.45
N GLY A 57 4.45 -11.12 -2.48
CA GLY A 57 5.84 -11.56 -2.48
C GLY A 57 6.47 -11.45 -1.10
N LEU A 58 7.47 -12.27 -0.87
CA LEU A 58 8.28 -12.27 0.34
C LEU A 58 9.76 -12.27 -0.06
N LYS A 59 10.57 -11.57 0.72
CA LYS A 59 12.02 -11.63 0.56
C LYS A 59 12.53 -13.06 0.82
N GLN A 60 11.90 -13.75 1.77
CA GLN A 60 12.23 -15.11 2.13
C GLN A 60 10.96 -15.96 2.05
N PRO A 61 10.62 -16.46 0.86
CA PRO A 61 9.35 -17.18 0.69
C PRO A 61 9.36 -18.57 1.30
N ILE A 62 10.54 -19.14 1.53
CA ILE A 62 10.69 -20.49 2.11
C ILE A 62 11.18 -20.35 3.54
N ASP A 63 10.51 -21.01 4.46
CA ASP A 63 10.94 -21.07 5.85
C ASP A 63 12.18 -21.96 5.97
N PRO A 64 13.32 -21.41 6.43
CA PRO A 64 14.54 -22.19 6.53
C PRO A 64 14.45 -23.34 7.55
N ALA A 65 13.57 -23.23 8.53
CA ALA A 65 13.41 -24.27 9.54
C ALA A 65 12.68 -25.51 8.99
N THR A 66 11.78 -25.32 8.05
CA THR A 66 10.95 -26.42 7.52
C THR A 66 11.26 -26.75 6.06
N GLY A 67 11.92 -25.87 5.32
CA GLY A 67 12.14 -26.00 3.89
C GLY A 67 10.87 -25.87 3.06
N LYS A 68 9.79 -25.39 3.66
CA LYS A 68 8.48 -25.25 3.03
C LYS A 68 8.10 -23.77 2.93
N PRO A 69 7.12 -23.42 2.08
CA PRO A 69 6.65 -22.04 2.02
C PRO A 69 6.19 -21.52 3.39
N GLN A 70 6.46 -20.23 3.63
CA GLN A 70 6.01 -19.56 4.84
C GLN A 70 4.49 -19.63 4.95
N VAL A 71 4.01 -19.95 6.15
CA VAL A 71 2.59 -20.06 6.44
C VAL A 71 2.20 -19.13 7.59
N ASP A 72 0.92 -18.92 7.76
CA ASP A 72 0.33 -18.03 8.76
C ASP A 72 0.25 -18.72 10.13
N ASP A 73 1.38 -19.20 10.62
CA ASP A 73 1.46 -20.07 11.79
C ASP A 73 1.10 -19.38 13.10
N LYS A 74 1.08 -18.05 13.13
CA LYS A 74 0.65 -17.29 14.32
C LYS A 74 -0.85 -17.07 14.38
N ASN A 75 -1.59 -17.48 13.35
CA ASN A 75 -3.02 -17.26 13.34
C ASN A 75 -3.69 -18.06 14.49
N PRO A 76 -4.53 -17.40 15.30
CA PRO A 76 -5.21 -18.10 16.41
C PRO A 76 -6.23 -19.13 15.94
N ASN A 77 -6.68 -19.05 14.69
CA ASN A 77 -7.55 -20.05 14.10
C ASN A 77 -6.71 -21.15 13.45
N PRO A 78 -6.72 -22.39 13.99
CA PRO A 78 -5.89 -23.46 13.44
C PRO A 78 -6.20 -23.77 11.98
N ALA A 79 -7.42 -23.54 11.54
CA ALA A 79 -7.79 -23.80 10.16
C ALA A 79 -7.11 -22.82 9.20
N LEU A 80 -6.75 -21.64 9.66
CA LEU A 80 -6.07 -20.61 8.86
C LEU A 80 -4.55 -20.63 9.05
N ALA A 81 -4.06 -21.27 10.10
CA ALA A 81 -2.62 -21.26 10.41
C ALA A 81 -1.77 -21.97 9.36
N LYS A 82 -2.37 -22.79 8.52
CA LYS A 82 -1.67 -23.53 7.46
C LYS A 82 -1.68 -22.81 6.12
N ARG A 83 -2.41 -21.71 5.98
CA ARG A 83 -2.46 -20.98 4.71
C ARG A 83 -1.13 -20.28 4.46
N ARG A 84 -0.77 -20.15 3.19
CA ARG A 84 0.49 -19.49 2.82
C ARG A 84 0.41 -18.00 3.09
N ILE A 85 1.55 -17.41 3.44
CA ILE A 85 1.67 -15.95 3.58
C ILE A 85 1.49 -15.28 2.21
N ILE A 86 2.08 -15.83 1.15
CA ILE A 86 1.83 -15.30 -0.20
C ILE A 86 0.39 -15.62 -0.57
N GLY A 87 -0.37 -14.58 -0.85
CA GLY A 87 -1.81 -14.67 -1.09
C GLY A 87 -2.65 -14.26 0.12
N LEU A 88 -2.03 -13.98 1.25
CA LEU A 88 -2.71 -13.62 2.47
C LEU A 88 -3.33 -12.22 2.35
N PRO A 89 -4.65 -12.08 2.57
CA PRO A 89 -5.26 -10.76 2.66
C PRO A 89 -4.89 -10.11 4.00
N LEU A 90 -4.26 -8.96 3.93
CA LEU A 90 -3.89 -8.18 5.12
C LEU A 90 -5.02 -7.27 5.55
N PHE A 91 -5.69 -6.65 4.59
CA PHE A 91 -6.86 -5.84 4.86
C PHE A 91 -7.85 -5.93 3.70
N SER A 92 -9.11 -5.74 4.02
CA SER A 92 -10.20 -5.85 3.05
C SER A 92 -11.23 -4.78 3.36
N GLY A 93 -11.58 -3.99 2.34
CA GLY A 93 -12.64 -3.01 2.47
C GLY A 93 -12.30 -1.83 3.38
N MET A 94 -11.05 -1.43 3.47
CA MET A 94 -10.71 -0.16 4.13
C MET A 94 -11.40 0.98 3.40
N HIS A 95 -12.10 1.84 4.12
CA HIS A 95 -12.87 2.92 3.53
C HIS A 95 -12.11 4.24 3.57
N ALA A 96 -12.35 5.07 2.57
CA ALA A 96 -11.73 6.38 2.46
C ALA A 96 -12.24 7.31 3.56
N THR A 97 -11.32 8.00 4.22
CA THR A 97 -11.62 8.98 5.25
C THR A 97 -11.26 10.40 4.84
N GLY A 98 -10.60 10.55 3.70
CA GLY A 98 -10.18 11.81 3.13
C GLY A 98 -9.31 11.55 1.91
N PRO A 99 -8.84 12.61 1.22
CA PRO A 99 -7.96 12.44 0.08
C PRO A 99 -6.69 11.68 0.47
N GLY A 100 -6.44 10.56 -0.18
CA GLY A 100 -5.27 9.75 0.07
C GLY A 100 -5.23 9.07 1.43
N LYS A 101 -6.39 8.93 2.10
CA LYS A 101 -6.46 8.33 3.44
C LYS A 101 -7.60 7.33 3.53
N TRP A 102 -7.31 6.22 4.21
CA TRP A 102 -8.26 5.13 4.44
C TRP A 102 -8.15 4.63 5.88
N SER A 103 -9.23 4.07 6.38
CA SER A 103 -9.27 3.46 7.71
C SER A 103 -10.00 2.12 7.66
N GLY A 104 -9.63 1.24 8.55
CA GLY A 104 -10.22 -0.07 8.68
C GLY A 104 -9.42 -0.94 9.63
N GLN A 105 -9.30 -2.20 9.29
CA GLN A 105 -8.55 -3.16 10.09
C GLN A 105 -7.48 -3.81 9.25
N ILE A 106 -6.36 -4.15 9.88
CA ILE A 106 -5.26 -4.85 9.24
C ILE A 106 -4.87 -6.06 10.09
N TYR A 107 -4.63 -7.17 9.41
CA TYR A 107 -4.10 -8.37 10.03
C TYR A 107 -2.58 -8.36 10.02
N ASN A 108 -1.98 -8.64 11.18
CA ASN A 108 -0.53 -8.75 11.30
C ASN A 108 -0.15 -10.22 11.47
N ALA A 109 0.48 -10.79 10.46
CA ALA A 109 0.88 -12.19 10.50
C ALA A 109 2.07 -12.44 11.44
N ASP A 110 2.78 -11.41 11.85
CA ASP A 110 3.92 -11.57 12.76
C ASP A 110 3.47 -11.93 14.16
N ASP A 111 2.27 -11.52 14.55
CA ASP A 111 1.73 -11.83 15.88
C ASP A 111 0.35 -12.48 15.84
N GLY A 112 -0.25 -12.62 14.66
CA GLY A 112 -1.56 -13.23 14.51
C GLY A 112 -2.73 -12.37 14.97
N SER A 113 -2.53 -11.07 15.12
CA SER A 113 -3.55 -10.16 15.63
C SER A 113 -4.05 -9.21 14.55
N THR A 114 -5.28 -8.74 14.76
CA THR A 114 -5.89 -7.73 13.88
C THR A 114 -5.96 -6.41 14.64
N TYR A 115 -5.58 -5.35 13.96
CA TYR A 115 -5.52 -4.01 14.54
C TYR A 115 -6.39 -3.04 13.76
N ALA A 116 -6.95 -2.06 14.43
CA ALA A 116 -7.44 -0.87 13.76
C ALA A 116 -6.26 -0.21 13.04
N SER A 117 -6.49 0.32 11.86
CA SER A 117 -5.39 0.81 11.02
C SER A 117 -5.81 1.99 10.19
N ASN A 118 -4.86 2.88 9.98
CA ASN A 118 -4.96 4.00 9.06
C ASN A 118 -3.92 3.82 7.96
N VAL A 119 -4.33 4.06 6.73
CA VAL A 119 -3.47 4.02 5.56
C VAL A 119 -3.50 5.38 4.90
N SER A 120 -2.34 5.91 4.56
CA SER A 120 -2.24 7.19 3.86
C SER A 120 -1.11 7.18 2.84
N VAL A 121 -1.37 7.83 1.70
CA VAL A 121 -0.36 8.08 0.68
C VAL A 121 0.35 9.36 1.08
N THR A 122 1.63 9.26 1.44
CA THR A 122 2.41 10.39 1.93
C THR A 122 3.39 10.93 0.91
N GLY A 123 3.50 10.29 -0.25
CA GLY A 123 4.38 10.69 -1.32
C GLY A 123 4.09 9.91 -2.58
N ALA A 124 4.87 10.13 -3.62
CA ALA A 124 4.68 9.46 -4.91
C ALA A 124 4.88 7.94 -4.80
N ASP A 125 5.70 7.51 -3.87
CA ASP A 125 6.08 6.12 -3.72
C ASP A 125 6.05 5.65 -2.26
N THR A 126 5.35 6.36 -1.40
CA THR A 126 5.30 6.03 0.03
C THR A 126 3.86 5.88 0.49
N LEU A 127 3.58 4.70 1.02
CA LEU A 127 2.31 4.38 1.66
C LEU A 127 2.58 4.18 3.14
N ARG A 128 1.95 4.98 3.97
CA ARG A 128 2.07 4.86 5.41
C ARG A 128 0.92 4.01 5.95
N VAL A 129 1.29 2.99 6.71
CA VAL A 129 0.31 2.09 7.35
C VAL A 129 0.58 2.13 8.85
N GLU A 130 -0.42 2.52 9.60
CA GLU A 130 -0.34 2.60 11.06
C GLU A 130 -1.31 1.61 11.68
N GLY A 131 -0.81 0.78 12.56
CA GLY A 131 -1.66 -0.05 13.42
C GLY A 131 -1.92 0.68 14.72
N CYS A 132 -3.14 0.59 15.21
CA CYS A 132 -3.55 1.29 16.42
C CYS A 132 -3.80 0.31 17.56
N VAL A 133 -3.34 0.68 18.75
CA VAL A 133 -3.61 -0.06 19.98
C VAL A 133 -4.40 0.87 20.89
N GLY A 134 -5.67 0.55 21.11
CA GLY A 134 -6.56 1.45 21.82
C GLY A 134 -6.74 2.75 21.05
N MET A 135 -6.41 3.86 21.69
CA MET A 135 -6.51 5.18 21.06
C MET A 135 -5.18 5.66 20.47
N LEU A 136 -4.14 4.84 20.53
CA LEU A 136 -2.82 5.18 20.02
C LEU A 136 -2.59 4.52 18.66
N CYS A 137 -2.27 5.32 17.68
CA CYS A 137 -1.86 4.87 16.35
C CYS A 137 -0.39 5.19 16.10
#